data_7244c5e16db7518c3d4f899c32bf9e4f
#
_entry.id   7244c5e16db7518c3d4f899c32bf9e4f
#
_cell.length_a   1.000
_cell.length_b   1.000
_cell.length_c   1.000
_cell.angle_alpha   90.00
_cell.angle_beta   90.00
_cell.angle_gamma   90.00
#
_symmetry.space_group_name_H-M   'P 1'
#
loop_
_entity.id
_entity.type
_entity.pdbx_description
1 polymer ?
#
loop_
_entity_poly.entity_id
_entity_poly.type
_entity_poly.pdbx_seq_one_letter_code
_entity_poly.pdbx_strand_id
1 'polypeptide(L)'
;QASKSLVGLIQMHPNAAMRDRIVAGLHASTLLAHPLGKQAMFQAAHDRPTELMGLIACKSDLHRAFWLYVNHPALFEAAAEIEYLDHHGQQAQQHDLGIKHPIKRDEASIAAFSDSIKGFYQRELGCGEVCVVNVLDRARGTQLISIHAKDLATAKLEFEGSQLQRRVGSPNIHMVLEYAQATGVARTIIRGGAKYHAMLCEAFARHLLGV
;
A
#
# COMPACT_ATOMS: atom_id res chain seq x y z
N GLN A 1 -27.87 19.12 8.97
CA GLN A 1 -27.33 20.27 9.71
C GLN A 1 -25.92 20.02 10.26
N ALA A 2 -25.66 18.87 10.90
CA ALA A 2 -24.32 18.53 11.45
C ALA A 2 -23.19 18.52 10.40
N SER A 3 -23.46 18.03 9.19
CA SER A 3 -22.50 17.98 8.09
C SER A 3 -22.08 19.39 7.62
N LYS A 4 -23.02 20.31 7.48
CA LYS A 4 -22.72 21.70 7.12
C LYS A 4 -21.94 22.44 8.21
N SER A 5 -22.17 22.10 9.46
CA SER A 5 -21.44 22.65 10.61
C SER A 5 -19.99 22.18 10.61
N LEU A 6 -19.72 20.89 10.33
CA LEU A 6 -18.36 20.35 10.29
C LEU A 6 -17.54 20.97 9.14
N VAL A 7 -18.11 21.05 7.93
CA VAL A 7 -17.47 21.72 6.79
C VAL A 7 -17.13 23.17 7.12
N GLY A 8 -18.07 23.92 7.72
CA GLY A 8 -17.85 25.30 8.15
C GLY A 8 -16.72 25.41 9.18
N LEU A 9 -16.67 24.51 10.17
CA LEU A 9 -15.60 24.49 11.17
C LEU A 9 -14.23 24.21 10.54
N ILE A 10 -14.15 23.29 9.59
CA ILE A 10 -12.90 22.99 8.88
C ILE A 10 -12.48 24.21 8.05
N GLN A 11 -13.39 24.80 7.26
CA GLN A 11 -13.07 25.93 6.39
C GLN A 11 -12.67 27.19 7.17
N MET A 12 -13.25 27.40 8.34
CA MET A 12 -12.99 28.55 9.20
C MET A 12 -11.86 28.32 10.22
N HIS A 13 -11.24 27.15 10.23
CA HIS A 13 -10.15 26.88 11.17
C HIS A 13 -8.97 27.82 10.92
N PRO A 14 -8.44 28.52 11.94
CA PRO A 14 -7.43 29.58 11.76
C PRO A 14 -6.10 29.05 11.24
N ASN A 15 -5.77 27.79 11.53
CA ASN A 15 -4.52 27.15 11.07
C ASN A 15 -4.74 26.45 9.73
N ALA A 16 -4.15 27.01 8.66
CA ALA A 16 -4.25 26.47 7.30
C ALA A 16 -3.67 25.05 7.19
N ALA A 17 -2.50 24.79 7.79
CA ALA A 17 -1.85 23.49 7.76
C ALA A 17 -2.73 22.40 8.44
N MET A 18 -3.46 22.75 9.50
CA MET A 18 -4.40 21.83 10.14
C MET A 18 -5.60 21.54 9.24
N ARG A 19 -6.15 22.56 8.56
CA ARG A 19 -7.22 22.35 7.56
C ARG A 19 -6.79 21.38 6.49
N ASP A 20 -5.60 21.61 5.91
CA ASP A 20 -5.07 20.78 4.83
C ASP A 20 -4.85 19.33 5.29
N ARG A 21 -4.36 19.12 6.52
CA ARG A 21 -4.23 17.78 7.11
C ARG A 21 -5.58 17.08 7.29
N ILE A 22 -6.62 17.81 7.78
CA ILE A 22 -7.95 17.22 7.95
C ILE A 22 -8.54 16.85 6.59
N VAL A 23 -8.43 17.75 5.61
CA VAL A 23 -8.93 17.51 4.25
C VAL A 23 -8.18 16.32 3.61
N ALA A 24 -6.86 16.27 3.71
CA ALA A 24 -6.06 15.15 3.22
C ALA A 24 -6.47 13.83 3.89
N GLY A 25 -6.67 13.83 5.23
CA GLY A 25 -7.11 12.65 5.95
C GLY A 25 -8.51 12.17 5.55
N LEU A 26 -9.44 13.09 5.31
CA LEU A 26 -10.76 12.73 4.79
C LEU A 26 -10.69 12.14 3.38
N HIS A 27 -9.89 12.72 2.50
CA HIS A 27 -9.66 12.19 1.16
C HIS A 27 -9.00 10.80 1.21
N ALA A 28 -7.93 10.63 2.00
CA ALA A 28 -7.29 9.34 2.18
C ALA A 28 -8.30 8.28 2.67
N SER A 29 -9.14 8.64 3.64
CA SER A 29 -10.15 7.72 4.19
C SER A 29 -11.17 7.25 3.15
N THR A 30 -11.42 8.00 2.07
CA THR A 30 -12.33 7.56 1.00
C THR A 30 -11.81 6.34 0.25
N LEU A 31 -10.48 6.10 0.24
CA LEU A 31 -9.87 4.92 -0.38
C LEU A 31 -10.39 3.61 0.20
N LEU A 32 -10.72 3.59 1.50
CA LEU A 32 -11.21 2.40 2.20
C LEU A 32 -12.70 2.47 2.56
N ALA A 33 -13.42 3.53 2.18
CA ALA A 33 -14.82 3.76 2.53
C ALA A 33 -15.81 3.00 1.63
N HIS A 34 -15.55 1.73 1.33
CA HIS A 34 -16.36 0.85 0.49
C HIS A 34 -16.23 -0.62 0.95
N PRO A 35 -17.05 -1.56 0.42
CA PRO A 35 -17.10 -2.96 0.92
C PRO A 35 -15.76 -3.69 0.93
N LEU A 36 -14.93 -3.57 -0.12
CA LEU A 36 -13.59 -4.18 -0.14
C LEU A 36 -12.67 -3.53 0.88
N GLY A 37 -12.66 -2.20 0.96
CA GLY A 37 -11.89 -1.47 1.96
C GLY A 37 -12.29 -1.84 3.39
N LYS A 38 -13.59 -2.03 3.65
CA LYS A 38 -14.05 -2.58 4.93
C LYS A 38 -13.43 -3.94 5.23
N GLN A 39 -13.47 -4.87 4.27
CA GLN A 39 -12.88 -6.20 4.45
C GLN A 39 -11.37 -6.10 4.71
N ALA A 40 -10.68 -5.23 3.96
CA ALA A 40 -9.25 -5.01 4.13
C ALA A 40 -8.90 -4.44 5.52
N MET A 41 -9.69 -3.49 6.05
CA MET A 41 -9.50 -2.97 7.41
C MET A 41 -9.62 -4.05 8.48
N PHE A 42 -10.62 -4.94 8.36
CA PHE A 42 -10.77 -6.06 9.28
C PHE A 42 -9.67 -7.12 9.12
N GLN A 43 -9.18 -7.35 7.90
CA GLN A 43 -8.04 -8.24 7.67
C GLN A 43 -6.75 -7.67 8.26
N ALA A 44 -6.48 -6.37 8.09
CA ALA A 44 -5.31 -5.72 8.66
C ALA A 44 -5.27 -5.78 10.19
N ALA A 45 -6.45 -5.77 10.83
CA ALA A 45 -6.57 -5.80 12.28
C ALA A 45 -6.85 -7.21 12.85
N HIS A 46 -6.74 -8.29 12.07
CA HIS A 46 -7.22 -9.63 12.45
C HIS A 46 -6.58 -10.22 13.71
N ASP A 47 -5.33 -9.86 14.00
CA ASP A 47 -4.54 -10.26 15.17
C ASP A 47 -4.51 -9.21 16.29
N ARG A 48 -5.32 -8.14 16.18
CA ARG A 48 -5.34 -6.98 17.07
C ARG A 48 -6.74 -6.75 17.67
N PRO A 49 -7.06 -7.43 18.78
CA PRO A 49 -8.41 -7.40 19.35
C PRO A 49 -8.93 -6.00 19.69
N THR A 50 -8.06 -5.12 20.20
CA THR A 50 -8.44 -3.74 20.56
C THR A 50 -8.87 -2.94 19.34
N GLU A 51 -8.11 -3.01 18.26
CA GLU A 51 -8.36 -2.33 17.01
C GLU A 51 -9.60 -2.90 16.29
N LEU A 52 -9.78 -4.22 16.35
CA LEU A 52 -11.01 -4.87 15.87
C LEU A 52 -12.26 -4.33 16.57
N MET A 53 -12.22 -4.21 17.90
CA MET A 53 -13.34 -3.66 18.67
C MET A 53 -13.59 -2.19 18.30
N GLY A 54 -12.55 -1.39 18.10
CA GLY A 54 -12.66 -0.02 17.60
C GLY A 54 -13.33 0.05 16.24
N LEU A 55 -12.94 -0.82 15.29
CA LEU A 55 -13.58 -0.90 13.96
C LEU A 55 -15.05 -1.29 14.03
N ILE A 56 -15.41 -2.24 14.92
CA ILE A 56 -16.79 -2.69 15.14
C ILE A 56 -17.64 -1.55 15.68
N ALA A 57 -17.11 -0.73 16.58
CA ALA A 57 -17.82 0.41 17.18
C ALA A 57 -18.12 1.54 16.18
N CYS A 58 -17.40 1.60 15.05
CA CYS A 58 -17.62 2.60 14.01
C CYS A 58 -18.92 2.37 13.24
N LYS A 59 -19.67 3.46 12.96
CA LYS A 59 -21.01 3.40 12.37
C LYS A 59 -21.03 3.24 10.85
N SER A 60 -19.94 3.58 10.15
CA SER A 60 -19.84 3.51 8.69
C SER A 60 -18.44 3.16 8.24
N ASP A 61 -18.26 2.78 6.98
CA ASP A 61 -16.94 2.42 6.44
C ASP A 61 -16.03 3.66 6.37
N LEU A 62 -16.57 4.84 6.06
CA LEU A 62 -15.82 6.10 6.14
C LEU A 62 -15.37 6.41 7.59
N HIS A 63 -16.24 6.16 8.57
CA HIS A 63 -15.88 6.34 9.99
C HIS A 63 -14.76 5.38 10.40
N ARG A 64 -14.79 4.11 9.96
CA ARG A 64 -13.73 3.11 10.19
C ARG A 64 -12.41 3.56 9.58
N ALA A 65 -12.43 3.93 8.30
CA ALA A 65 -11.25 4.36 7.59
C ALA A 65 -10.62 5.61 8.22
N PHE A 66 -11.43 6.61 8.56
CA PHE A 66 -10.95 7.83 9.22
C PHE A 66 -10.41 7.55 10.63
N TRP A 67 -11.08 6.66 11.38
CA TRP A 67 -10.64 6.25 12.71
C TRP A 67 -9.27 5.55 12.65
N LEU A 68 -9.04 4.62 11.69
CA LEU A 68 -7.73 4.03 11.46
C LEU A 68 -6.69 5.05 11.06
N TYR A 69 -7.02 5.92 10.11
CA TYR A 69 -6.10 6.96 9.63
C TYR A 69 -5.56 7.84 10.75
N VAL A 70 -6.44 8.22 11.69
CA VAL A 70 -6.09 9.12 12.80
C VAL A 70 -5.38 8.38 13.95
N ASN A 71 -5.86 7.21 14.32
CA ASN A 71 -5.42 6.52 15.54
C ASN A 71 -4.40 5.40 15.27
N HIS A 72 -4.45 4.78 14.11
CA HIS A 72 -3.64 3.61 13.77
C HIS A 72 -3.14 3.70 12.31
N PRO A 73 -2.32 4.71 11.96
CA PRO A 73 -1.92 4.97 10.56
C PRO A 73 -1.22 3.76 9.91
N ALA A 74 -0.42 3.00 10.66
CA ALA A 74 0.20 1.79 10.11
C ALA A 74 -0.82 0.71 9.71
N LEU A 75 -1.94 0.58 10.44
CA LEU A 75 -3.02 -0.32 10.05
C LEU A 75 -3.84 0.22 8.88
N PHE A 76 -3.98 1.54 8.77
CA PHE A 76 -4.61 2.16 7.61
C PHE A 76 -3.83 1.85 6.34
N GLU A 77 -2.50 2.02 6.36
CA GLU A 77 -1.64 1.70 5.22
C GLU A 77 -1.67 0.19 4.91
N ALA A 78 -1.61 -0.67 5.92
CA ALA A 78 -1.74 -2.12 5.72
C ALA A 78 -3.09 -2.50 5.06
N ALA A 79 -4.19 -1.88 5.48
CA ALA A 79 -5.50 -2.08 4.88
C ALA A 79 -5.56 -1.57 3.43
N ALA A 80 -4.91 -0.45 3.12
CA ALA A 80 -4.83 0.08 1.76
C ALA A 80 -4.07 -0.88 0.82
N GLU A 81 -2.98 -1.49 1.29
CA GLU A 81 -2.23 -2.49 0.53
C GLU A 81 -3.04 -3.78 0.28
N ILE A 82 -3.78 -4.25 1.28
CA ILE A 82 -4.67 -5.40 1.15
C ILE A 82 -5.80 -5.10 0.16
N GLU A 83 -6.42 -3.93 0.28
CA GLU A 83 -7.48 -3.47 -0.64
C GLU A 83 -6.95 -3.39 -2.08
N TYR A 84 -5.79 -2.81 -2.28
CA TYR A 84 -5.17 -2.71 -3.60
C TYR A 84 -4.99 -4.08 -4.26
N LEU A 85 -4.46 -5.07 -3.53
CA LEU A 85 -4.32 -6.43 -4.05
C LEU A 85 -5.68 -7.06 -4.37
N ASP A 86 -6.67 -6.93 -3.48
CA ASP A 86 -7.98 -7.54 -3.65
C ASP A 86 -8.77 -6.88 -4.81
N HIS A 87 -8.63 -5.56 -4.97
CA HIS A 87 -9.22 -4.80 -6.08
C HIS A 87 -8.63 -5.19 -7.44
N HIS A 88 -7.30 -5.33 -7.50
CA HIS A 88 -6.58 -5.65 -8.73
C HIS A 88 -6.32 -7.16 -8.90
N GLY A 89 -6.93 -7.99 -8.09
CA GLY A 89 -6.66 -9.43 -8.04
C GLY A 89 -6.87 -10.17 -9.37
N GLN A 90 -7.75 -9.66 -10.25
CA GLN A 90 -7.94 -10.22 -11.60
C GLN A 90 -6.76 -9.94 -12.54
N GLN A 91 -5.94 -8.94 -12.25
CA GLN A 91 -4.76 -8.59 -13.02
C GLN A 91 -3.50 -9.31 -12.50
N ALA A 92 -3.61 -10.00 -11.37
CA ALA A 92 -2.50 -10.69 -10.76
C ALA A 92 -2.05 -11.89 -11.61
N GLN A 93 -0.75 -11.98 -11.87
CA GLN A 93 -0.15 -13.17 -12.46
C GLN A 93 0.20 -14.17 -11.36
N GLN A 94 -0.16 -15.42 -11.57
CA GLN A 94 0.12 -16.51 -10.64
C GLN A 94 1.39 -17.25 -11.07
N HIS A 95 2.26 -17.53 -10.12
CA HIS A 95 3.51 -18.24 -10.29
C HIS A 95 3.59 -19.39 -9.29
N ASP A 96 3.79 -20.59 -9.76
CA ASP A 96 4.11 -21.73 -8.92
C ASP A 96 5.62 -21.74 -8.69
N LEU A 97 6.03 -21.36 -7.48
CA LEU A 97 7.45 -21.36 -7.11
C LEU A 97 7.91 -22.75 -6.66
N GLY A 98 7.00 -23.65 -6.31
CA GLY A 98 7.30 -24.95 -5.73
C GLY A 98 7.99 -24.92 -4.37
N ILE A 99 8.21 -23.74 -3.81
CA ILE A 99 8.95 -23.49 -2.58
C ILE A 99 7.94 -23.20 -1.47
N LYS A 100 8.07 -23.89 -0.33
CA LYS A 100 7.16 -23.75 0.82
C LYS A 100 7.88 -23.24 2.07
N HIS A 101 8.95 -22.47 1.90
CA HIS A 101 9.71 -21.92 3.00
C HIS A 101 9.00 -20.69 3.60
N PRO A 102 9.13 -20.46 4.91
CA PRO A 102 8.68 -19.22 5.51
C PRO A 102 9.48 -18.02 4.99
N ILE A 103 8.84 -16.86 4.93
CA ILE A 103 9.50 -15.63 4.52
C ILE A 103 10.49 -15.18 5.60
N LYS A 104 11.73 -14.89 5.19
CA LYS A 104 12.73 -14.21 6.01
C LYS A 104 12.31 -12.75 6.17
N ARG A 105 12.26 -12.28 7.42
CA ARG A 105 11.81 -10.91 7.76
C ARG A 105 12.91 -10.09 8.44
N ASP A 106 14.12 -10.65 8.49
CA ASP A 106 15.25 -9.91 9.02
C ASP A 106 15.61 -8.74 8.10
N GLU A 107 16.16 -7.68 8.69
CA GLU A 107 16.48 -6.44 8.01
C GLU A 107 17.44 -6.66 6.82
N ALA A 108 18.41 -7.57 6.96
CA ALA A 108 19.38 -7.87 5.93
C ALA A 108 18.73 -8.51 4.69
N SER A 109 17.80 -9.47 4.90
CA SER A 109 17.05 -10.10 3.80
C SER A 109 16.14 -9.12 3.08
N ILE A 110 15.43 -8.27 3.82
CA ILE A 110 14.57 -7.21 3.25
C ILE A 110 15.40 -6.17 2.48
N ALA A 111 16.54 -5.76 3.03
CA ALA A 111 17.45 -4.82 2.36
C ALA A 111 18.00 -5.42 1.05
N ALA A 112 18.46 -6.67 1.07
CA ALA A 112 18.98 -7.35 -0.12
C ALA A 112 17.87 -7.51 -1.20
N PHE A 113 16.64 -7.80 -0.80
CA PHE A 113 15.50 -7.84 -1.71
C PHE A 113 15.23 -6.46 -2.32
N SER A 114 15.17 -5.41 -1.51
CA SER A 114 15.02 -4.02 -1.96
C SER A 114 16.11 -3.61 -2.93
N ASP A 115 17.39 -3.94 -2.63
CA ASP A 115 18.53 -3.60 -3.48
C ASP A 115 18.50 -4.32 -4.83
N SER A 116 18.03 -5.57 -4.88
CA SER A 116 17.82 -6.28 -6.15
C SER A 116 16.80 -5.55 -7.03
N ILE A 117 15.69 -5.08 -6.45
CA ILE A 117 14.66 -4.33 -7.17
C ILE A 117 15.21 -2.98 -7.65
N LYS A 118 15.88 -2.23 -6.78
CA LYS A 118 16.54 -0.96 -7.15
C LYS A 118 17.51 -1.17 -8.32
N GLY A 119 18.39 -2.16 -8.21
CA GLY A 119 19.36 -2.46 -9.25
C GLY A 119 18.72 -2.83 -10.60
N PHE A 120 17.59 -3.53 -10.58
CA PHE A 120 16.85 -3.82 -11.80
C PHE A 120 16.28 -2.56 -12.43
N TYR A 121 15.54 -1.74 -11.66
CA TYR A 121 14.93 -0.51 -12.18
C TYR A 121 15.96 0.52 -12.64
N GLN A 122 17.09 0.63 -11.95
CA GLN A 122 18.18 1.51 -12.37
C GLN A 122 18.76 1.09 -13.74
N ARG A 123 18.95 -0.20 -13.97
CA ARG A 123 19.47 -0.70 -15.26
C ARG A 123 18.46 -0.59 -16.39
N GLU A 124 17.19 -0.85 -16.11
CA GLU A 124 16.15 -0.91 -17.15
C GLU A 124 15.57 0.46 -17.51
N LEU A 125 15.36 1.31 -16.52
CA LEU A 125 14.62 2.56 -16.66
C LEU A 125 15.34 3.80 -16.13
N GLY A 126 16.50 3.65 -15.48
CA GLY A 126 17.23 4.76 -14.86
C GLY A 126 16.54 5.33 -13.62
N CYS A 127 15.62 4.58 -12.98
CA CYS A 127 14.87 4.99 -11.78
C CYS A 127 15.01 3.95 -10.66
N GLY A 128 14.23 4.06 -9.59
CA GLY A 128 14.22 3.09 -8.49
C GLY A 128 15.34 3.29 -7.47
N GLU A 129 15.92 4.47 -7.36
CA GLU A 129 16.98 4.78 -6.38
C GLU A 129 16.53 4.62 -4.93
N VAL A 130 15.24 4.79 -4.67
CA VAL A 130 14.59 4.56 -3.37
C VAL A 130 13.57 3.46 -3.53
N CYS A 131 13.63 2.45 -2.66
CA CYS A 131 12.66 1.35 -2.64
C CYS A 131 12.32 1.02 -1.18
N VAL A 132 11.03 0.98 -0.89
CA VAL A 132 10.47 0.60 0.41
C VAL A 132 9.74 -0.72 0.26
N VAL A 133 9.99 -1.64 1.19
CA VAL A 133 9.37 -2.97 1.21
C VAL A 133 8.65 -3.15 2.55
N ASN A 134 7.38 -3.53 2.50
CA ASN A 134 6.59 -3.89 3.66
C ASN A 134 6.13 -5.35 3.54
N VAL A 135 6.19 -6.10 4.63
CA VAL A 135 5.70 -7.47 4.71
C VAL A 135 4.55 -7.54 5.70
N LEU A 136 3.40 -7.96 5.24
CA LEU A 136 2.15 -8.00 5.99
C LEU A 136 1.61 -9.43 6.04
N ASP A 137 1.12 -9.86 7.20
CA ASP A 137 0.37 -11.11 7.31
C ASP A 137 -1.10 -10.87 7.01
N ARG A 138 -1.69 -11.80 6.26
CA ARG A 138 -3.13 -11.80 5.97
C ARG A 138 -3.83 -12.89 6.76
N ALA A 139 -5.10 -12.66 7.09
CA ALA A 139 -5.94 -13.54 7.90
C ALA A 139 -6.06 -14.99 7.39
N ARG A 140 -5.73 -15.26 6.12
CA ARG A 140 -5.79 -16.60 5.51
C ARG A 140 -4.44 -17.32 5.48
N GLY A 141 -3.43 -16.84 6.22
CA GLY A 141 -2.10 -17.44 6.25
C GLY A 141 -1.27 -17.18 4.99
N THR A 142 -1.65 -16.20 4.18
CA THR A 142 -0.81 -15.66 3.11
C THR A 142 -0.03 -14.45 3.60
N GLN A 143 1.10 -14.16 2.97
CA GLN A 143 1.90 -12.97 3.21
C GLN A 143 1.80 -12.04 2.01
N LEU A 144 1.56 -10.77 2.29
CA LEU A 144 1.55 -9.69 1.31
C LEU A 144 2.86 -8.92 1.42
N ILE A 145 3.59 -8.82 0.32
CA ILE A 145 4.79 -8.02 0.19
C ILE A 145 4.43 -6.85 -0.71
N SER A 146 4.40 -5.66 -0.13
CA SER A 146 4.15 -4.40 -0.84
C SER A 146 5.47 -3.69 -1.07
N ILE A 147 5.71 -3.28 -2.30
CA ILE A 147 6.96 -2.67 -2.74
C ILE A 147 6.67 -1.36 -3.44
N HIS A 148 7.30 -0.31 -2.97
CA HIS A 148 7.21 1.03 -3.53
C HIS A 148 8.59 1.50 -3.97
N ALA A 149 8.78 1.69 -5.28
CA ALA A 149 10.01 2.23 -5.83
C ALA A 149 9.76 3.63 -6.41
N LYS A 150 10.74 4.53 -6.22
CA LYS A 150 10.66 5.88 -6.76
C LYS A 150 10.86 5.85 -8.27
N ASP A 151 9.88 6.39 -9.01
CA ASP A 151 9.94 6.52 -10.47
C ASP A 151 10.68 7.81 -10.89
N LEU A 152 10.90 7.95 -12.18
CA LEU A 152 11.46 9.16 -12.77
C LEU A 152 10.60 10.38 -12.44
N ALA A 153 11.26 11.50 -12.20
CA ALA A 153 10.59 12.76 -11.96
C ALA A 153 9.76 13.16 -13.19
N THR A 154 8.49 13.45 -12.96
CA THR A 154 7.56 13.92 -14.01
C THR A 154 7.00 15.28 -13.64
N ALA A 155 6.78 16.11 -14.67
CA ALA A 155 6.14 17.40 -14.49
C ALA A 155 4.64 17.29 -14.78
N LYS A 156 3.82 17.61 -13.77
CA LYS A 156 2.36 17.67 -13.90
C LYS A 156 1.88 19.11 -13.81
N LEU A 157 0.82 19.43 -14.57
CA LEU A 157 0.11 20.70 -14.41
C LEU A 157 -0.94 20.54 -13.31
N GLU A 158 -0.84 21.37 -12.28
CA GLU A 158 -1.75 21.36 -11.14
C GLU A 158 -2.26 22.78 -10.86
N PHE A 159 -3.50 22.89 -10.37
CA PHE A 159 -4.04 24.15 -9.94
C PHE A 159 -3.54 24.50 -8.53
N GLU A 160 -2.96 25.69 -8.39
CA GLU A 160 -2.69 26.33 -7.11
C GLU A 160 -3.60 27.58 -7.01
N GLY A 161 -4.70 27.42 -6.27
CA GLY A 161 -5.79 28.40 -6.32
C GLY A 161 -6.44 28.47 -7.71
N SER A 162 -6.38 29.63 -8.36
CA SER A 162 -6.87 29.87 -9.72
C SER A 162 -5.79 29.80 -10.81
N GLN A 163 -4.54 29.55 -10.43
CA GLN A 163 -3.41 29.53 -11.36
C GLN A 163 -2.99 28.09 -11.68
N LEU A 164 -2.69 27.83 -12.94
CA LEU A 164 -2.15 26.57 -13.40
C LEU A 164 -0.60 26.61 -13.29
N GLN A 165 -0.04 25.74 -12.48
CA GLN A 165 1.40 25.67 -12.25
C GLN A 165 1.95 24.28 -12.60
N ARG A 166 3.20 24.25 -13.04
CA ARG A 166 3.92 23.02 -13.30
C ARG A 166 4.66 22.57 -12.04
N ARG A 167 4.22 21.46 -11.47
CA ARG A 167 4.89 20.80 -10.35
C ARG A 167 5.69 19.60 -10.82
N VAL A 168 6.90 19.47 -10.32
CA VAL A 168 7.75 18.29 -10.56
C VAL A 168 7.64 17.38 -9.34
N GLY A 169 7.28 16.13 -9.56
CA GLY A 169 7.19 15.11 -8.52
C GLY A 169 7.72 13.78 -9.04
N SER A 170 8.14 12.91 -8.12
CA SER A 170 8.52 11.54 -8.46
C SER A 170 7.36 10.61 -8.16
N PRO A 171 6.72 10.03 -9.18
CA PRO A 171 5.66 9.04 -8.99
C PRO A 171 6.19 7.81 -8.25
N ASN A 172 5.27 7.01 -7.77
CA ASN A 172 5.55 5.72 -7.14
C ASN A 172 5.32 4.58 -8.14
N ILE A 173 6.28 3.68 -8.26
CA ILE A 173 6.09 2.37 -8.89
C ILE A 173 5.63 1.44 -7.78
N HIS A 174 4.36 1.07 -7.81
CA HIS A 174 3.78 0.15 -6.85
C HIS A 174 3.76 -1.27 -7.40
N MET A 175 4.30 -2.20 -6.63
CA MET A 175 4.35 -3.63 -6.92
C MET A 175 3.84 -4.39 -5.71
N VAL A 176 3.11 -5.46 -5.96
CA VAL A 176 2.60 -6.33 -4.89
C VAL A 176 2.91 -7.78 -5.23
N LEU A 177 3.36 -8.52 -4.22
CA LEU A 177 3.50 -9.97 -4.26
C LEU A 177 2.75 -10.58 -3.07
N GLU A 178 1.78 -11.44 -3.33
CA GLU A 178 1.15 -12.27 -2.32
C GLU A 178 1.73 -13.68 -2.39
N TYR A 179 2.16 -14.22 -1.27
CA TYR A 179 2.73 -15.56 -1.18
C TYR A 179 1.92 -16.45 -0.25
N ALA A 180 1.57 -17.62 -0.75
CA ALA A 180 0.89 -18.68 0.01
C ALA A 180 1.89 -19.78 0.34
N GLN A 181 2.47 -19.74 1.55
CA GLN A 181 3.49 -20.71 1.98
C GLN A 181 3.00 -22.15 1.88
N ALA A 182 1.74 -22.42 2.24
CA ALA A 182 1.18 -23.76 2.24
C ALA A 182 1.20 -24.43 0.85
N THR A 183 1.07 -23.67 -0.21
CA THR A 183 1.05 -24.13 -1.60
C THR A 183 2.34 -23.87 -2.36
N GLY A 184 3.15 -22.90 -1.92
CA GLY A 184 4.33 -22.44 -2.65
C GLY A 184 3.99 -21.54 -3.84
N VAL A 185 2.75 -21.00 -3.87
CA VAL A 185 2.27 -20.15 -4.96
C VAL A 185 2.45 -18.68 -4.61
N ALA A 186 2.97 -17.89 -5.56
CA ALA A 186 3.01 -16.46 -5.51
C ALA A 186 2.05 -15.82 -6.54
N ARG A 187 1.43 -14.71 -6.18
CA ARG A 187 0.65 -13.87 -7.09
C ARG A 187 1.28 -12.50 -7.13
N THR A 188 1.49 -11.95 -8.32
CA THR A 188 2.16 -10.67 -8.49
C THR A 188 1.30 -9.68 -9.25
N ILE A 189 1.28 -8.43 -8.80
CA ILE A 189 0.72 -7.29 -9.51
C ILE A 189 1.85 -6.29 -9.70
N ILE A 190 2.21 -6.04 -10.95
CA ILE A 190 3.28 -5.13 -11.34
C ILE A 190 3.01 -4.59 -12.73
N ARG A 191 3.29 -3.33 -12.96
CA ARG A 191 3.25 -2.74 -14.30
C ARG A 191 4.47 -3.20 -15.11
N GLY A 192 4.22 -3.71 -16.30
CA GLY A 192 5.25 -4.22 -17.20
C GLY A 192 4.89 -5.61 -17.72
N GLY A 193 5.75 -6.15 -18.56
CA GLY A 193 5.58 -7.49 -19.13
C GLY A 193 6.17 -8.59 -18.24
N ALA A 194 6.17 -9.82 -18.75
CA ALA A 194 6.64 -11.01 -18.04
C ALA A 194 8.02 -10.86 -17.38
N LYS A 195 8.92 -10.07 -17.97
CA LYS A 195 10.26 -9.77 -17.43
C LYS A 195 10.21 -9.18 -16.01
N TYR A 196 9.25 -8.29 -15.74
CA TYR A 196 9.12 -7.63 -14.43
C TYR A 196 8.55 -8.60 -13.38
N HIS A 197 7.59 -9.44 -13.77
CA HIS A 197 7.05 -10.48 -12.90
C HIS A 197 8.14 -11.52 -12.56
N ALA A 198 8.91 -11.96 -13.55
CA ALA A 198 10.02 -12.91 -13.34
C ALA A 198 11.07 -12.33 -12.38
N MET A 199 11.52 -11.09 -12.61
CA MET A 199 12.46 -10.40 -11.73
C MET A 199 11.95 -10.36 -10.28
N LEU A 200 10.68 -10.00 -10.07
CA LEU A 200 10.11 -9.92 -8.73
C LEU A 200 10.08 -11.28 -8.04
N CYS A 201 9.67 -12.34 -8.76
CA CYS A 201 9.67 -13.72 -8.24
C CYS A 201 11.08 -14.24 -7.94
N GLU A 202 12.06 -13.99 -8.81
CA GLU A 202 13.46 -14.38 -8.61
C GLU A 202 14.08 -13.67 -7.41
N ALA A 203 13.90 -12.35 -7.29
CA ALA A 203 14.37 -11.59 -6.14
C ALA A 203 13.73 -12.08 -4.84
N PHE A 204 12.42 -12.35 -4.86
CA PHE A 204 11.68 -12.88 -3.72
C PHE A 204 12.20 -14.26 -3.29
N ALA A 205 12.36 -15.20 -4.24
CA ALA A 205 12.86 -16.54 -3.95
C ALA A 205 14.27 -16.47 -3.35
N ARG A 206 15.17 -15.72 -3.98
CA ARG A 206 16.57 -15.59 -3.56
C ARG A 206 16.73 -14.98 -2.18
N HIS A 207 16.07 -13.85 -1.91
CA HIS A 207 16.36 -13.07 -0.70
C HIS A 207 15.41 -13.36 0.44
N LEU A 208 14.11 -13.58 0.14
CA LEU A 208 13.11 -13.76 1.18
C LEU A 208 12.76 -15.24 1.43
N LEU A 209 12.93 -16.14 0.46
CA LEU A 209 12.79 -17.59 0.69
C LEU A 209 14.15 -18.29 0.88
N GLY A 210 15.24 -17.70 0.40
CA GLY A 210 16.62 -18.19 0.62
C GLY A 210 16.98 -19.41 -0.24
N VAL A 211 16.53 -19.41 -1.50
CA VAL A 211 16.78 -20.47 -2.49
C VAL A 211 17.36 -19.90 -3.77
#